data_d4bc46ffc0faade823f24764e5113a53
#
_entry.id   d4bc46ffc0faade823f24764e5113a53
#
_cell.length_a   1.000
_cell.length_b   1.000
_cell.length_c   1.000
_cell.angle_alpha   90.00
_cell.angle_beta   90.00
_cell.angle_gamma   90.00
#
_symmetry.space_group_name_H-M   'P 1'
#
loop_
_entity.id
_entity.type
_entity.pdbx_description
1 polymer ?
#
loop_
_entity_poly.entity_id
_entity_poly.type
_entity_poly.pdbx_seq_one_letter_code
_entity_poly.pdbx_strand_id
1 'polypeptide(L)'
;MVEKSIDLFLSELSSGAPVPGGGGASALAGACASALASMVANLTTGKKKYAEYQGEIDVILEKTATLVEEFESLIEKDAEVFEPLARAYSIPKDEPGRDEMLEEALKIACSAPFEIVMKTKEACDIIVRLETIGSRLALSDVGVAATMLQTAAKGAAMNVYINTKLMKDRSYAEDLNDKTIKTVEEVDGKCASVYEGVKNSLTGGDNK
;
A
#
# COMPACT_ATOMS: atom_id res chain seq x y z
N MET A 1 -8.83 4.72 -13.75
CA MET A 1 -9.29 3.45 -13.11
C MET A 1 -10.15 3.69 -11.88
N VAL A 2 -9.93 4.74 -11.11
CA VAL A 2 -10.64 5.03 -9.84
C VAL A 2 -12.15 5.29 -10.04
N GLU A 3 -12.57 5.82 -11.19
CA GLU A 3 -13.99 5.97 -11.54
C GLU A 3 -14.69 4.65 -11.90
N LYS A 4 -13.94 3.54 -12.02
CA LYS A 4 -14.52 2.24 -12.30
C LYS A 4 -15.18 1.69 -11.03
N SER A 5 -16.32 1.01 -11.22
CA SER A 5 -16.93 0.26 -10.11
C SER A 5 -15.97 -0.84 -9.61
N ILE A 6 -16.12 -1.24 -8.36
CA ILE A 6 -15.37 -2.38 -7.81
C ILE A 6 -15.60 -3.64 -8.66
N ASP A 7 -16.83 -3.86 -9.15
CA ASP A 7 -17.15 -5.00 -10.02
C ASP A 7 -16.34 -4.99 -11.31
N LEU A 8 -16.17 -3.82 -11.94
CA LEU A 8 -15.38 -3.70 -13.16
C LEU A 8 -13.90 -3.92 -12.88
N PHE A 9 -13.36 -3.34 -11.80
CA PHE A 9 -11.98 -3.57 -11.39
C PHE A 9 -11.68 -5.06 -11.16
N LEU A 10 -12.56 -5.76 -10.41
CA LEU A 10 -12.39 -7.18 -10.12
C LEU A 10 -12.56 -8.04 -11.38
N SER A 11 -13.48 -7.69 -12.28
CA SER A 11 -13.66 -8.36 -13.56
C SER A 11 -12.40 -8.26 -14.43
N GLU A 12 -11.80 -7.07 -14.53
CA GLU A 12 -10.55 -6.87 -15.27
C GLU A 12 -9.38 -7.60 -14.59
N LEU A 13 -9.23 -7.50 -13.27
CA LEU A 13 -8.17 -8.17 -12.51
C LEU A 13 -8.22 -9.69 -12.63
N SER A 14 -9.42 -10.28 -12.73
CA SER A 14 -9.59 -11.73 -12.89
C SER A 14 -9.43 -12.20 -14.32
N SER A 15 -9.25 -11.31 -15.28
CA SER A 15 -9.11 -11.62 -16.70
C SER A 15 -7.67 -11.98 -17.06
N GLY A 16 -7.40 -12.24 -18.35
CA GLY A 16 -6.05 -12.37 -18.90
C GLY A 16 -5.42 -11.05 -19.34
N ALA A 17 -6.04 -9.90 -19.00
CA ALA A 17 -5.47 -8.59 -19.32
C ALA A 17 -4.18 -8.34 -18.52
N PRO A 18 -3.20 -7.63 -19.09
CA PRO A 18 -1.94 -7.37 -18.39
C PRO A 18 -2.09 -6.40 -17.24
N VAL A 19 -3.15 -5.59 -17.21
CA VAL A 19 -3.50 -4.62 -16.16
C VAL A 19 -5.02 -4.55 -15.97
N PRO A 20 -5.52 -4.32 -14.72
CA PRO A 20 -4.76 -4.18 -13.48
C PRO A 20 -4.12 -5.48 -13.05
N GLY A 21 -2.99 -5.39 -12.31
CA GLY A 21 -2.27 -6.51 -11.77
C GLY A 21 -2.09 -6.44 -10.25
N GLY A 22 -1.07 -7.16 -9.76
CA GLY A 22 -0.76 -7.22 -8.33
C GLY A 22 -0.42 -5.87 -7.71
N GLY A 23 0.19 -4.94 -8.47
CA GLY A 23 0.52 -3.60 -8.00
C GLY A 23 -0.75 -2.77 -7.79
N GLY A 24 -1.66 -2.72 -8.77
CA GLY A 24 -2.95 -2.05 -8.62
C GLY A 24 -3.80 -2.63 -7.48
N ALA A 25 -3.81 -3.96 -7.30
CA ALA A 25 -4.48 -4.62 -6.17
C ALA A 25 -3.86 -4.23 -4.82
N SER A 26 -2.53 -4.08 -4.77
CA SER A 26 -1.80 -3.65 -3.57
C SER A 26 -2.10 -2.19 -3.22
N ALA A 27 -2.17 -1.30 -4.24
CA ALA A 27 -2.56 0.09 -4.06
C ALA A 27 -4.00 0.20 -3.52
N LEU A 28 -4.94 -0.58 -4.06
CA LEU A 28 -6.32 -0.64 -3.56
C LEU A 28 -6.37 -1.07 -2.08
N ALA A 29 -5.56 -2.04 -1.67
CA ALA A 29 -5.47 -2.43 -0.27
C ALA A 29 -4.94 -1.28 0.61
N GLY A 30 -3.96 -0.51 0.13
CA GLY A 30 -3.45 0.69 0.80
C GLY A 30 -4.50 1.79 0.92
N ALA A 31 -5.28 2.05 -0.13
CA ALA A 31 -6.40 2.98 -0.12
C ALA A 31 -7.46 2.59 0.92
N CYS A 32 -7.85 1.30 0.95
CA CYS A 32 -8.79 0.78 1.94
C CYS A 32 -8.28 0.93 3.38
N ALA A 33 -6.97 0.63 3.63
CA ALA A 33 -6.35 0.81 4.93
C ALA A 33 -6.39 2.27 5.39
N SER A 34 -6.07 3.20 4.48
CA SER A 34 -6.09 4.65 4.75
C SER A 34 -7.50 5.16 4.99
N ALA A 35 -8.49 4.68 4.21
CA ALA A 35 -9.89 5.03 4.40
C ALA A 35 -10.44 4.54 5.75
N LEU A 36 -10.08 3.33 6.19
CA LEU A 36 -10.42 2.83 7.53
C LEU A 36 -9.77 3.69 8.63
N ALA A 37 -8.51 4.08 8.46
CA ALA A 37 -7.86 5.00 9.40
C ALA A 37 -8.58 6.35 9.47
N SER A 38 -9.00 6.91 8.32
CA SER A 38 -9.84 8.11 8.24
C SER A 38 -11.18 7.94 8.96
N MET A 39 -11.84 6.79 8.77
CA MET A 39 -13.09 6.47 9.46
C MET A 39 -12.91 6.45 10.98
N VAL A 40 -11.85 5.81 11.49
CA VAL A 40 -11.54 5.79 12.93
C VAL A 40 -11.32 7.21 13.47
N ALA A 41 -10.57 8.05 12.74
CA ALA A 41 -10.35 9.45 13.10
C ALA A 41 -11.66 10.25 13.11
N ASN A 42 -12.53 10.09 12.11
CA ASN A 42 -13.85 10.70 12.07
C ASN A 42 -14.77 10.26 13.22
N LEU A 43 -14.66 8.99 13.64
CA LEU A 43 -15.40 8.47 14.78
C LEU A 43 -14.79 8.93 16.13
N THR A 44 -13.64 9.59 16.12
CA THR A 44 -12.93 10.08 17.31
C THR A 44 -13.14 11.59 17.50
N THR A 45 -13.09 12.36 16.41
CA THR A 45 -13.16 13.83 16.41
C THR A 45 -14.42 14.36 17.13
N GLY A 46 -14.29 15.51 17.81
CA GLY A 46 -15.39 16.20 18.48
C GLY A 46 -15.93 15.52 19.75
N LYS A 47 -15.42 14.37 20.15
CA LYS A 47 -15.87 13.68 21.36
C LYS A 47 -15.10 14.15 22.59
N LYS A 48 -15.82 14.54 23.65
CA LYS A 48 -15.22 15.00 24.92
C LYS A 48 -14.14 14.07 25.48
N LYS A 49 -14.33 12.76 25.36
CA LYS A 49 -13.40 11.73 25.84
C LYS A 49 -12.03 11.83 25.18
N TYR A 50 -11.95 12.34 23.97
CA TYR A 50 -10.74 12.42 23.15
C TYR A 50 -10.30 13.86 22.87
N ALA A 51 -10.85 14.84 23.62
CA ALA A 51 -10.61 16.27 23.38
C ALA A 51 -9.12 16.65 23.45
N GLU A 52 -8.34 15.97 24.28
CA GLU A 52 -6.90 16.19 24.38
C GLU A 52 -6.13 15.86 23.11
N TYR A 53 -6.68 14.97 22.24
CA TYR A 53 -6.08 14.53 20.97
C TYR A 53 -6.66 15.25 19.76
N GLN A 54 -7.59 16.21 19.94
CA GLN A 54 -8.33 16.81 18.82
C GLN A 54 -7.41 17.36 17.74
N GLY A 55 -6.38 18.15 18.11
CA GLY A 55 -5.47 18.70 17.11
C GLY A 55 -4.66 17.65 16.33
N GLU A 56 -4.35 16.52 16.97
CA GLU A 56 -3.67 15.41 16.30
C GLU A 56 -4.63 14.64 15.39
N ILE A 57 -5.88 14.46 15.82
CA ILE A 57 -6.92 13.82 14.99
C ILE A 57 -7.23 14.66 13.76
N ASP A 58 -7.24 15.98 13.84
CA ASP A 58 -7.45 16.86 12.68
C ASP A 58 -6.33 16.69 11.65
N VAL A 59 -5.07 16.62 12.08
CA VAL A 59 -3.92 16.32 11.20
C VAL A 59 -4.01 14.91 10.58
N ILE A 60 -4.45 13.92 11.36
CA ILE A 60 -4.65 12.56 10.86
C ILE A 60 -5.73 12.55 9.77
N LEU A 61 -6.82 13.27 9.94
CA LEU A 61 -7.89 13.37 8.93
C LEU A 61 -7.38 13.94 7.61
N GLU A 62 -6.59 15.02 7.66
CA GLU A 62 -5.98 15.60 6.46
C GLU A 62 -5.03 14.61 5.77
N LYS A 63 -4.15 13.98 6.54
CA LYS A 63 -3.18 13.02 6.00
C LYS A 63 -3.85 11.79 5.41
N THR A 64 -4.86 11.24 6.07
CA THR A 64 -5.55 10.04 5.56
C THR A 64 -6.35 10.33 4.31
N ALA A 65 -6.95 11.52 4.17
CA ALA A 65 -7.60 11.94 2.93
C ALA A 65 -6.59 11.98 1.76
N THR A 66 -5.44 12.60 1.98
CA THR A 66 -4.35 12.62 0.99
C THR A 66 -3.86 11.22 0.63
N LEU A 67 -3.64 10.36 1.63
CA LEU A 67 -3.18 8.98 1.38
C LEU A 67 -4.18 8.15 0.58
N VAL A 68 -5.48 8.33 0.80
CA VAL A 68 -6.50 7.67 -0.02
C VAL A 68 -6.34 8.07 -1.49
N GLU A 69 -6.29 9.38 -1.78
CA GLU A 69 -6.12 9.91 -3.13
C GLU A 69 -4.80 9.45 -3.79
N GLU A 70 -3.71 9.43 -3.03
CA GLU A 70 -2.40 8.97 -3.51
C GLU A 70 -2.41 7.48 -3.84
N PHE A 71 -2.96 6.63 -2.98
CA PHE A 71 -3.08 5.20 -3.29
C PHE A 71 -4.03 4.93 -4.47
N GLU A 72 -5.12 5.67 -4.60
CA GLU A 72 -6.00 5.59 -5.77
C GLU A 72 -5.25 5.96 -7.05
N SER A 73 -4.48 7.05 -7.03
CA SER A 73 -3.63 7.47 -8.15
C SER A 73 -2.59 6.39 -8.51
N LEU A 74 -2.05 5.69 -7.52
CA LEU A 74 -1.08 4.63 -7.73
C LEU A 74 -1.68 3.38 -8.41
N ILE A 75 -2.99 3.15 -8.34
CA ILE A 75 -3.67 2.11 -9.13
C ILE A 75 -3.53 2.38 -10.64
N GLU A 76 -3.71 3.64 -11.05
CA GLU A 76 -3.56 4.03 -12.47
C GLU A 76 -2.09 4.05 -12.88
N LYS A 77 -1.24 4.64 -12.04
CA LYS A 77 0.19 4.74 -12.29
C LYS A 77 0.85 3.36 -12.46
N ASP A 78 0.44 2.34 -11.68
CA ASP A 78 0.95 0.97 -11.83
C ASP A 78 0.68 0.41 -13.24
N ALA A 79 -0.51 0.65 -13.77
CA ALA A 79 -0.85 0.26 -15.13
C ALA A 79 -0.04 1.04 -16.19
N GLU A 80 0.13 2.35 -16.00
CA GLU A 80 0.88 3.20 -16.93
C GLU A 80 2.37 2.83 -16.99
N VAL A 81 3.02 2.62 -15.83
CA VAL A 81 4.45 2.28 -15.78
C VAL A 81 4.73 0.86 -16.28
N PHE A 82 3.73 0.00 -16.32
CA PHE A 82 3.85 -1.36 -16.87
C PHE A 82 3.82 -1.37 -18.41
N GLU A 83 3.19 -0.40 -19.06
CA GLU A 83 3.02 -0.38 -20.51
C GLU A 83 4.35 -0.42 -21.29
N PRO A 84 5.41 0.34 -20.94
CA PRO A 84 6.72 0.22 -21.59
C PRO A 84 7.32 -1.18 -21.47
N LEU A 85 7.14 -1.84 -20.32
CA LEU A 85 7.64 -3.19 -20.07
C LEU A 85 6.91 -4.23 -20.92
N ALA A 86 5.58 -4.12 -21.02
CA ALA A 86 4.77 -4.98 -21.89
C ALA A 86 5.19 -4.85 -23.35
N ARG A 87 5.48 -3.63 -23.82
CA ARG A 87 6.02 -3.39 -25.17
C ARG A 87 7.41 -3.99 -25.35
N ALA A 88 8.31 -3.82 -24.39
CA ALA A 88 9.67 -4.36 -24.46
C ALA A 88 9.68 -5.90 -24.54
N TYR A 89 8.74 -6.57 -23.88
CA TYR A 89 8.61 -8.04 -23.99
C TYR A 89 8.16 -8.51 -25.37
N SER A 90 7.46 -7.70 -26.16
CA SER A 90 7.02 -8.04 -27.51
C SER A 90 8.13 -7.92 -28.57
N ILE A 91 9.26 -7.30 -28.25
CA ILE A 91 10.40 -7.13 -29.15
C ILE A 91 11.15 -8.47 -29.30
N PRO A 92 11.51 -8.93 -30.54
CA PRO A 92 12.31 -10.13 -30.74
C PRO A 92 13.62 -10.10 -29.93
N LYS A 93 14.07 -11.26 -29.43
CA LYS A 93 15.24 -11.37 -28.56
C LYS A 93 16.55 -10.95 -29.21
N ASP A 94 16.63 -11.07 -30.54
CA ASP A 94 17.77 -10.74 -31.36
C ASP A 94 17.76 -9.32 -31.94
N GLU A 95 16.74 -8.52 -31.58
CA GLU A 95 16.64 -7.13 -32.02
C GLU A 95 17.71 -6.27 -31.34
N PRO A 96 18.54 -5.51 -32.11
CA PRO A 96 19.54 -4.61 -31.55
C PRO A 96 18.90 -3.55 -30.61
N GLY A 97 19.51 -3.33 -29.45
CA GLY A 97 19.02 -2.33 -28.46
C GLY A 97 17.86 -2.80 -27.58
N ARG A 98 17.35 -4.02 -27.78
CA ARG A 98 16.27 -4.59 -26.97
C ARG A 98 16.64 -4.67 -25.48
N ASP A 99 17.86 -5.05 -25.21
CA ASP A 99 18.34 -5.24 -23.84
C ASP A 99 18.37 -3.92 -23.04
N GLU A 100 18.77 -2.83 -23.68
CA GLU A 100 18.76 -1.49 -23.10
C GLU A 100 17.32 -0.99 -22.89
N MET A 101 16.44 -1.20 -23.87
CA MET A 101 15.02 -0.85 -23.73
C MET A 101 14.34 -1.65 -22.63
N LEU A 102 14.65 -2.94 -22.49
CA LEU A 102 14.12 -3.78 -21.42
C LEU A 102 14.61 -3.32 -20.04
N GLU A 103 15.89 -2.99 -19.92
CA GLU A 103 16.48 -2.48 -18.67
C GLU A 103 15.80 -1.21 -18.21
N GLU A 104 15.61 -0.24 -19.12
CA GLU A 104 14.92 1.01 -18.79
C GLU A 104 13.45 0.78 -18.43
N ALA A 105 12.76 -0.07 -19.19
CA ALA A 105 11.37 -0.43 -18.92
C ALA A 105 11.20 -1.12 -17.56
N LEU A 106 12.15 -1.97 -17.14
CA LEU A 106 12.14 -2.60 -15.81
C LEU A 106 12.30 -1.56 -14.69
N LYS A 107 13.19 -0.57 -14.86
CA LYS A 107 13.36 0.52 -13.88
C LYS A 107 12.07 1.35 -13.76
N ILE A 108 11.46 1.70 -14.89
CA ILE A 108 10.18 2.42 -14.92
C ILE A 108 9.08 1.59 -14.23
N ALA A 109 8.96 0.30 -14.55
CA ALA A 109 7.94 -0.58 -13.97
C ALA A 109 8.08 -0.80 -12.46
N CYS A 110 9.25 -0.55 -11.87
CA CYS A 110 9.44 -0.57 -10.41
C CYS A 110 8.90 0.68 -9.72
N SER A 111 8.69 1.81 -10.42
CA SER A 111 8.46 3.10 -9.79
C SER A 111 7.16 3.15 -8.98
N ALA A 112 6.03 2.74 -9.56
CA ALA A 112 4.76 2.73 -8.85
C ALA A 112 4.70 1.70 -7.71
N PRO A 113 5.10 0.42 -7.90
CA PRO A 113 5.17 -0.54 -6.80
C PRO A 113 6.06 -0.09 -5.64
N PHE A 114 7.22 0.51 -5.91
CA PHE A 114 8.09 1.03 -4.87
C PHE A 114 7.45 2.22 -4.13
N GLU A 115 6.77 3.11 -4.84
CA GLU A 115 6.06 4.23 -4.24
C GLU A 115 4.91 3.75 -3.34
N ILE A 116 4.17 2.69 -3.75
CA ILE A 116 3.17 2.03 -2.89
C ILE A 116 3.81 1.56 -1.59
N VAL A 117 4.96 0.86 -1.65
CA VAL A 117 5.68 0.42 -0.45
C VAL A 117 6.04 1.61 0.44
N MET A 118 6.57 2.70 -0.12
CA MET A 118 6.94 3.87 0.68
C MET A 118 5.74 4.55 1.33
N LYS A 119 4.59 4.64 0.64
CA LYS A 119 3.35 5.20 1.18
C LYS A 119 2.76 4.37 2.32
N THR A 120 2.97 3.04 2.31
CA THR A 120 2.51 2.21 3.43
C THR A 120 3.18 2.58 4.76
N LYS A 121 4.40 3.11 4.73
CA LYS A 121 5.08 3.57 5.95
C LYS A 121 4.38 4.77 6.58
N GLU A 122 3.96 5.76 5.78
CA GLU A 122 3.22 6.93 6.26
C GLU A 122 1.87 6.51 6.88
N ALA A 123 1.13 5.65 6.18
CA ALA A 123 -0.15 5.11 6.69
C ALA A 123 0.04 4.27 7.96
N CYS A 124 1.14 3.52 8.05
CA CYS A 124 1.46 2.68 9.22
C CYS A 124 1.60 3.51 10.50
N ASP A 125 2.34 4.62 10.45
CA ASP A 125 2.54 5.47 11.63
C ASP A 125 1.21 6.07 12.13
N ILE A 126 0.28 6.38 11.22
CA ILE A 126 -1.07 6.83 11.55
C ILE A 126 -1.88 5.71 12.22
N ILE A 127 -1.88 4.50 11.66
CA ILE A 127 -2.62 3.36 12.20
C ILE A 127 -2.11 2.99 13.59
N VAL A 128 -0.78 2.96 13.80
CA VAL A 128 -0.16 2.74 15.11
C VAL A 128 -0.65 3.80 16.12
N ARG A 129 -0.73 5.04 15.70
CA ARG A 129 -1.19 6.11 16.60
C ARG A 129 -2.67 5.99 16.93
N LEU A 130 -3.51 5.63 15.96
CA LEU A 130 -4.95 5.43 16.15
C LEU A 130 -5.29 4.25 17.08
N GLU A 131 -4.44 3.24 17.20
CA GLU A 131 -4.60 2.19 18.22
C GLU A 131 -4.70 2.78 19.63
N THR A 132 -3.92 3.82 19.90
CA THR A 132 -3.86 4.47 21.22
C THR A 132 -4.94 5.53 21.44
N ILE A 133 -5.09 6.46 20.47
CA ILE A 133 -5.93 7.66 20.61
C ILE A 133 -7.29 7.54 19.93
N GLY A 134 -7.50 6.54 19.09
CA GLY A 134 -8.73 6.35 18.34
C GLY A 134 -9.91 5.90 19.21
N SER A 135 -11.10 6.11 18.67
CA SER A 135 -12.34 5.69 19.30
C SER A 135 -12.36 4.18 19.57
N ARG A 136 -12.57 3.79 20.82
CA ARG A 136 -12.67 2.37 21.19
C ARG A 136 -13.82 1.62 20.50
N LEU A 137 -14.83 2.36 20.01
CA LEU A 137 -15.93 1.78 19.23
C LEU A 137 -15.50 1.33 17.84
N ALA A 138 -14.37 1.83 17.33
CA ALA A 138 -13.80 1.50 16.02
C ALA A 138 -12.44 0.79 16.17
N LEU A 139 -12.16 0.17 17.31
CA LEU A 139 -10.87 -0.50 17.55
C LEU A 139 -10.66 -1.67 16.61
N SER A 140 -11.71 -2.42 16.28
CA SER A 140 -11.66 -3.51 15.27
C SER A 140 -11.20 -3.01 13.89
N ASP A 141 -11.65 -1.82 13.49
CA ASP A 141 -11.31 -1.23 12.19
C ASP A 141 -9.83 -0.82 12.12
N VAL A 142 -9.22 -0.45 13.27
CA VAL A 142 -7.77 -0.25 13.36
C VAL A 142 -7.02 -1.56 13.07
N GLY A 143 -7.48 -2.69 13.62
CA GLY A 143 -6.90 -4.01 13.36
C GLY A 143 -7.05 -4.43 11.89
N VAL A 144 -8.21 -4.17 11.28
CA VAL A 144 -8.44 -4.42 9.84
C VAL A 144 -7.54 -3.54 8.98
N ALA A 145 -7.42 -2.24 9.30
CA ALA A 145 -6.55 -1.31 8.58
C ALA A 145 -5.08 -1.78 8.62
N ALA A 146 -4.59 -2.22 9.78
CA ALA A 146 -3.23 -2.76 9.93
C ALA A 146 -3.01 -3.99 9.03
N THR A 147 -3.95 -4.93 8.99
CA THR A 147 -3.87 -6.13 8.15
C THR A 147 -3.89 -5.81 6.66
N MET A 148 -4.76 -4.89 6.24
CA MET A 148 -4.81 -4.43 4.84
C MET A 148 -3.53 -3.72 4.43
N LEU A 149 -2.92 -2.96 5.34
CA LEU A 149 -1.66 -2.27 5.06
C LEU A 149 -0.48 -3.24 4.92
N GLN A 150 -0.43 -4.31 5.72
CA GLN A 150 0.53 -5.40 5.53
C GLN A 150 0.39 -6.02 4.14
N THR A 151 -0.85 -6.25 3.69
CA THR A 151 -1.14 -6.78 2.35
C THR A 151 -0.65 -5.82 1.26
N ALA A 152 -0.89 -4.52 1.41
CA ALA A 152 -0.42 -3.50 0.47
C ALA A 152 1.11 -3.49 0.36
N ALA A 153 1.83 -3.45 1.50
CA ALA A 153 3.28 -3.41 1.53
C ALA A 153 3.91 -4.67 0.91
N LYS A 154 3.48 -5.86 1.37
CA LYS A 154 4.00 -7.14 0.88
C LYS A 154 3.64 -7.41 -0.57
N GLY A 155 2.42 -7.09 -0.98
CA GLY A 155 1.94 -7.25 -2.35
C GLY A 155 2.71 -6.36 -3.33
N ALA A 156 2.87 -5.08 -3.01
CA ALA A 156 3.65 -4.14 -3.83
C ALA A 156 5.12 -4.56 -3.94
N ALA A 157 5.73 -5.04 -2.85
CA ALA A 157 7.10 -5.54 -2.86
C ALA A 157 7.32 -6.70 -3.85
N MET A 158 6.35 -7.58 -4.04
CA MET A 158 6.45 -8.67 -5.04
C MET A 158 6.62 -8.11 -6.46
N ASN A 159 5.96 -6.98 -6.77
CA ASN A 159 6.08 -6.31 -8.05
C ASN A 159 7.42 -5.58 -8.22
N VAL A 160 8.04 -5.10 -7.14
CA VAL A 160 9.43 -4.62 -7.17
C VAL A 160 10.36 -5.79 -7.45
N TYR A 161 10.27 -6.88 -6.69
CA TYR A 161 11.21 -8.00 -6.77
C TYR A 161 11.20 -8.74 -8.11
N ILE A 162 10.01 -8.93 -8.72
CA ILE A 162 9.93 -9.59 -10.02
C ILE A 162 10.66 -8.79 -11.11
N ASN A 163 10.61 -7.45 -11.05
CA ASN A 163 11.27 -6.58 -12.00
C ASN A 163 12.78 -6.46 -11.72
N THR A 164 13.18 -6.22 -10.47
CA THR A 164 14.61 -6.12 -10.08
C THR A 164 15.38 -7.40 -10.35
N LYS A 165 14.72 -8.57 -10.24
CA LYS A 165 15.30 -9.87 -10.58
C LYS A 165 15.82 -9.94 -12.02
N LEU A 166 15.16 -9.25 -12.94
CA LEU A 166 15.45 -9.27 -14.37
C LEU A 166 16.42 -8.17 -14.81
N MET A 167 16.72 -7.19 -13.97
CA MET A 167 17.65 -6.09 -14.29
C MET A 167 19.07 -6.57 -14.42
N LYS A 168 19.80 -6.00 -15.38
CA LYS A 168 21.26 -6.18 -15.53
C LYS A 168 22.04 -5.29 -14.59
N ASP A 169 21.56 -4.08 -14.29
CA ASP A 169 22.12 -3.15 -13.29
C ASP A 169 21.85 -3.69 -11.87
N ARG A 170 22.73 -4.60 -11.46
CA ARG A 170 22.60 -5.25 -10.15
C ARG A 170 22.71 -4.29 -8.98
N SER A 171 23.55 -3.25 -9.11
CA SER A 171 23.72 -2.25 -8.04
C SER A 171 22.43 -1.49 -7.79
N TYR A 172 21.74 -1.04 -8.84
CA TYR A 172 20.45 -0.39 -8.74
C TYR A 172 19.38 -1.34 -8.18
N ALA A 173 19.32 -2.57 -8.69
CA ALA A 173 18.36 -3.56 -8.26
C ALA A 173 18.51 -3.92 -6.77
N GLU A 174 19.75 -4.06 -6.28
CA GLU A 174 20.04 -4.38 -4.89
C GLU A 174 19.70 -3.21 -3.96
N ASP A 175 20.06 -1.97 -4.30
CA ASP A 175 19.68 -0.78 -3.52
C ASP A 175 18.16 -0.65 -3.40
N LEU A 176 17.44 -0.88 -4.51
CA LEU A 176 15.98 -0.82 -4.50
C LEU A 176 15.36 -1.95 -3.66
N ASN A 177 15.90 -3.16 -3.75
CA ASN A 177 15.46 -4.30 -2.94
C ASN A 177 15.72 -4.05 -1.45
N ASP A 178 16.89 -3.56 -1.06
CA ASP A 178 17.24 -3.30 0.33
C ASP A 178 16.29 -2.26 0.96
N LYS A 179 16.00 -1.17 0.23
CA LYS A 179 15.02 -0.17 0.66
C LYS A 179 13.62 -0.77 0.81
N THR A 180 13.21 -1.59 -0.15
CA THR A 180 11.91 -2.27 -0.14
C THR A 180 11.80 -3.23 1.05
N ILE A 181 12.78 -4.11 1.25
CA ILE A 181 12.82 -5.09 2.34
C ILE A 181 12.72 -4.36 3.69
N LYS A 182 13.59 -3.37 3.91
CA LYS A 182 13.61 -2.61 5.16
C LYS A 182 12.26 -1.95 5.47
N THR A 183 11.62 -1.36 4.46
CA THR A 183 10.31 -0.70 4.65
C THR A 183 9.22 -1.72 4.93
N VAL A 184 9.19 -2.84 4.20
CA VAL A 184 8.20 -3.91 4.42
C VAL A 184 8.35 -4.53 5.81
N GLU A 185 9.58 -4.82 6.26
CA GLU A 185 9.83 -5.36 7.59
C GLU A 185 9.37 -4.40 8.69
N GLU A 186 9.63 -3.10 8.54
CA GLU A 186 9.18 -2.07 9.49
C GLU A 186 7.64 -2.02 9.56
N VAL A 187 6.98 -1.92 8.41
CA VAL A 187 5.50 -1.86 8.32
C VAL A 187 4.87 -3.15 8.86
N ASP A 188 5.40 -4.30 8.44
CA ASP A 188 4.87 -5.60 8.87
C ASP A 188 4.97 -5.78 10.39
N GLY A 189 6.11 -5.46 10.98
CA GLY A 189 6.33 -5.55 12.42
C GLY A 189 5.39 -4.64 13.23
N LYS A 190 5.26 -3.37 12.80
CA LYS A 190 4.37 -2.41 13.45
C LYS A 190 2.90 -2.82 13.33
N CYS A 191 2.45 -3.18 12.12
CA CYS A 191 1.07 -3.59 11.88
C CYS A 191 0.72 -4.91 12.59
N ALA A 192 1.65 -5.87 12.66
CA ALA A 192 1.46 -7.09 13.43
C ALA A 192 1.27 -6.80 14.92
N SER A 193 2.05 -5.86 15.48
CA SER A 193 1.90 -5.43 16.87
C SER A 193 0.52 -4.79 17.12
N VAL A 194 0.06 -3.90 16.23
CA VAL A 194 -1.28 -3.30 16.30
C VAL A 194 -2.36 -4.38 16.25
N TYR A 195 -2.26 -5.32 15.29
CA TYR A 195 -3.23 -6.41 15.17
C TYR A 195 -3.32 -7.24 16.46
N GLU A 196 -2.20 -7.66 17.04
CA GLU A 196 -2.18 -8.43 18.29
C GLU A 196 -2.69 -7.61 19.47
N GLY A 197 -2.35 -6.33 19.56
CA GLY A 197 -2.87 -5.41 20.59
C GLY A 197 -4.39 -5.28 20.53
N VAL A 198 -4.92 -5.03 19.33
CA VAL A 198 -6.37 -4.96 19.08
C VAL A 198 -7.04 -6.31 19.39
N LYS A 199 -6.51 -7.41 18.89
CA LYS A 199 -7.04 -8.76 19.13
C LYS A 199 -7.12 -9.07 20.62
N ASN A 200 -6.06 -8.81 21.36
CA ASN A 200 -6.03 -9.04 22.80
C ASN A 200 -7.06 -8.18 23.55
N SER A 201 -7.26 -6.93 23.11
CA SER A 201 -8.28 -6.04 23.67
C SER A 201 -9.70 -6.52 23.40
N LEU A 202 -9.94 -7.21 22.29
CA LEU A 202 -11.26 -7.70 21.89
C LEU A 202 -11.56 -9.11 22.40
N THR A 203 -10.54 -9.97 22.55
CA THR A 203 -10.70 -11.38 22.94
C THR A 203 -10.36 -11.64 24.39
N GLY A 204 -9.53 -10.79 25.00
CA GLY A 204 -9.29 -10.79 26.43
C GLY A 204 -10.54 -10.31 27.11
N GLY A 205 -11.33 -11.21 27.67
CA GLY A 205 -12.49 -10.83 28.45
C GLY A 205 -12.07 -9.84 29.53
N ASP A 206 -12.75 -8.73 29.65
CA ASP A 206 -12.69 -7.84 30.78
C ASP A 206 -12.98 -8.65 32.05
N ASN A 207 -11.94 -9.21 32.63
CA ASN A 207 -11.98 -9.59 34.01
C ASN A 207 -11.79 -8.32 34.82
N LYS A 208 -12.82 -7.44 34.82
CA LYS A 208 -13.26 -6.64 35.98
C LYS A 208 -14.36 -5.68 35.62
#